data_2fd8b9a81dc6d23a25a2c52ad028928c
#
_entry.id   2fd8b9a81dc6d23a25a2c52ad028928c
#
_cell.length_a   1.000
_cell.length_b   1.000
_cell.length_c   1.000
_cell.angle_alpha   90.00
_cell.angle_beta   90.00
_cell.angle_gamma   90.00
#
_symmetry.space_group_name_H-M   'P 1'
#
loop_
_entity.id
_entity.type
_entity.pdbx_description
1 polymer ?
#
loop_
_entity_poly.entity_id
_entity_poly.type
_entity_poly.pdbx_seq_one_letter_code
_entity_poly.pdbx_strand_id
1 'polypeptide(L)' 'MFFQPKNPKTELDSLDRALEILQDRYEKKVITLEQFSKECQEIGKKREKYQKKLEKQERKSY' A
#
# COMPACT_ATOMS: atom_id res chain seq x y z
N MET A 1 -5.55 -0.22 -26.16
CA MET A 1 -5.44 -0.47 -24.73
C MET A 1 -4.60 0.59 -24.05
N PHE A 2 -5.10 1.12 -22.98
CA PHE A 2 -4.46 2.20 -22.31
C PHE A 2 -3.40 1.73 -21.36
N PHE A 3 -2.19 2.17 -21.56
CA PHE A 3 -1.12 1.88 -20.65
C PHE A 3 -0.80 3.10 -19.83
N GLN A 4 -1.07 3.05 -18.54
CA GLN A 4 -0.77 4.15 -17.65
C GLN A 4 0.46 3.82 -16.81
N PRO A 5 1.42 4.72 -16.72
CA PRO A 5 2.55 4.50 -15.84
C PRO A 5 2.07 4.49 -14.38
N LYS A 6 2.70 3.67 -13.58
CA LYS A 6 2.35 3.57 -12.17
C LYS A 6 2.73 4.85 -11.44
N ASN A 7 1.74 5.45 -10.82
CA ASN A 7 1.93 6.66 -10.04
C ASN A 7 2.08 6.27 -8.57
N PRO A 8 3.12 6.76 -7.89
CA PRO A 8 3.30 6.42 -6.45
C PRO A 8 2.08 6.78 -5.61
N LYS A 9 1.43 7.88 -5.93
CA LYS A 9 0.24 8.29 -5.19
C LYS A 9 -0.89 7.29 -5.34
N THR A 10 -1.11 6.79 -6.55
CA THR A 10 -2.13 5.78 -6.82
C THR A 10 -1.80 4.47 -6.10
N GLU A 11 -0.53 4.10 -6.07
CA GLU A 11 -0.10 2.90 -5.38
C GLU A 11 -0.32 3.02 -3.87
N LEU A 12 -0.06 4.20 -3.30
CA LEU A 12 -0.30 4.42 -1.88
C LEU A 12 -1.79 4.28 -1.55
N ASP A 13 -2.65 4.82 -2.39
CA ASP A 13 -4.09 4.69 -2.20
C ASP A 13 -4.52 3.23 -2.25
N SER A 14 -3.97 2.47 -3.19
CA SER A 14 -4.26 1.04 -3.30
C SER A 14 -3.81 0.28 -2.06
N LEU A 15 -2.65 0.64 -1.52
CA LEU A 15 -2.13 0.00 -0.32
C LEU A 15 -3.00 0.32 0.91
N ASP A 16 -3.46 1.55 1.01
CA ASP A 16 -4.37 1.93 2.10
C ASP A 16 -5.66 1.12 2.03
N ARG A 17 -6.21 0.97 0.83
CA ARG A 17 -7.42 0.18 0.64
C ARG A 17 -7.18 -1.28 1.00
N ALA A 18 -6.01 -1.81 0.64
CA ALA A 18 -5.66 -3.19 0.99
C ALA A 18 -5.62 -3.38 2.50
N LEU A 19 -5.12 -2.39 3.23
CA LEU A 19 -5.11 -2.46 4.69
C LEU A 19 -6.51 -2.49 5.26
N GLU A 20 -7.41 -1.69 4.73
CA GLU A 20 -8.80 -1.70 5.18
C GLU A 20 -9.46 -3.06 4.96
N ILE A 21 -9.21 -3.65 3.79
CA ILE A 21 -9.74 -4.97 3.47
C ILE A 21 -9.17 -6.02 4.42
N LEU A 22 -7.88 -5.94 4.71
CA LEU A 22 -7.24 -6.86 5.64
C LEU A 22 -7.84 -6.77 7.05
N GLN A 23 -8.05 -5.55 7.52
CA GLN A 23 -8.65 -5.33 8.83
C GLN A 23 -10.05 -5.93 8.89
N ASP A 24 -10.83 -5.74 7.84
CA ASP A 24 -12.18 -6.27 7.78
C ASP A 24 -12.16 -7.81 7.82
N ARG A 25 -11.28 -8.41 7.05
CA ARG A 25 -11.14 -9.87 7.04
C ARG A 25 -10.72 -10.41 8.39
N TYR A 26 -9.80 -9.71 9.06
CA TYR A 26 -9.35 -10.12 10.37
C TYR A 26 -10.49 -10.03 11.40
N GLU A 27 -11.26 -8.97 11.36
CA GLU A 27 -12.40 -8.80 12.25
C GLU A 27 -13.44 -9.90 12.04
N LYS A 28 -13.65 -10.31 10.80
CA LYS A 28 -14.59 -11.37 10.46
C LYS A 28 -13.98 -12.76 10.64
N LYS A 29 -12.74 -12.82 11.11
CA LYS A 29 -12.03 -14.08 11.35
C LYS A 29 -11.83 -14.92 10.09
N VAL A 30 -11.77 -14.26 8.95
CA VAL A 30 -11.49 -14.93 7.69
C VAL A 30 -10.01 -15.28 7.57
N ILE A 31 -9.14 -14.47 8.18
CA ILE A 31 -7.69 -14.73 8.20
C ILE A 31 -7.21 -14.77 9.65
N THR A 32 -6.08 -15.43 9.86
CA THR A 32 -5.47 -15.54 11.18
C THR A 32 -4.66 -14.30 11.52
N LEU A 33 -4.36 -14.12 12.81
CA LEU A 33 -3.52 -13.02 13.26
C LEU A 33 -2.15 -13.08 12.60
N GLU A 34 -1.61 -14.26 12.47
CA GLU A 34 -0.31 -14.47 11.86
C GLU A 34 -0.30 -13.99 10.41
N GLN A 35 -1.31 -14.35 9.67
CA GLN A 35 -1.46 -13.94 8.27
C GLN A 35 -1.70 -12.44 8.16
N PHE A 36 -2.53 -11.91 9.03
CA PHE A 36 -2.80 -10.47 9.08
C PHE A 36 -1.52 -9.68 9.33
N SER A 37 -0.75 -10.09 10.32
CA SER A 37 0.50 -9.42 10.67
C SER A 37 1.50 -9.44 9.51
N LYS A 38 1.63 -10.60 8.88
CA LYS A 38 2.56 -10.78 7.76
C LYS A 38 2.21 -9.87 6.58
N GLU A 39 0.94 -9.85 6.21
CA GLU A 39 0.50 -9.02 5.10
C GLU A 39 0.59 -7.53 5.41
N CYS A 40 0.31 -7.14 6.65
CA CYS A 40 0.47 -5.76 7.07
C CYS A 40 1.92 -5.31 6.96
N GLN A 41 2.86 -6.16 7.33
CA GLN A 41 4.27 -5.84 7.20
C GLN A 41 4.68 -5.64 5.75
N GLU A 42 4.20 -6.50 4.86
CA GLU A 42 4.49 -6.38 3.43
C GLU A 42 3.93 -5.08 2.86
N ILE A 43 2.72 -4.76 3.23
CA ILE A 43 2.10 -3.51 2.77
C ILE A 43 2.85 -2.31 3.31
N GLY A 44 3.26 -2.37 4.58
CA GLY A 44 4.04 -1.30 5.19
C GLY A 44 5.34 -1.03 4.46
N LYS A 45 6.05 -2.09 4.07
CA LYS A 45 7.30 -1.96 3.33
C LYS A 45 7.07 -1.32 1.97
N LYS A 46 6.04 -1.74 1.26
CA LYS A 46 5.71 -1.17 -0.03
C LYS A 46 5.30 0.29 0.09
N ARG A 47 4.53 0.59 1.11
CA ARG A 47 4.08 1.95 1.37
C ARG A 47 5.26 2.89 1.61
N GLU A 48 6.19 2.45 2.41
CA GLU A 48 7.40 3.23 2.68
C GLU A 48 8.19 3.49 1.42
N LYS A 49 8.33 2.48 0.58
CA LYS A 49 9.03 2.59 -0.68
C LYS A 49 8.40 3.64 -1.60
N TYR A 50 7.08 3.61 -1.72
CA TYR A 50 6.38 4.55 -2.58
C TYR A 50 6.36 5.96 -2.00
N GLN A 51 6.33 6.08 -0.69
CA GLN A 51 6.43 7.39 -0.04
C GLN A 51 7.76 8.06 -0.35
N LYS A 52 8.83 7.29 -0.31
CA LYS A 52 10.15 7.82 -0.65
C LYS A 52 10.23 8.28 -2.10
N LYS A 53 9.62 7.53 -3.00
CA LYS A 53 9.55 7.91 -4.40
C LYS A 53 8.78 9.20 -4.59
N LEU A 54 7.68 9.34 -3.88
CA LEU A 54 6.85 10.54 -3.97
C LEU A 54 7.60 11.76 -3.47
N GLU A 55 8.32 11.63 -2.37
CA GLU A 55 9.13 12.71 -1.84
C GLU A 55 10.20 13.15 -2.83
N LYS A 56 10.85 12.22 -3.49
CA LYS A 56 11.86 12.54 -4.50
C LYS A 56 11.25 13.27 -5.68
N GLN A 57 10.05 12.88 -6.09
CA GLN A 57 9.37 13.55 -7.18
C GLN A 57 9.02 14.99 -6.82
N GLU A 58 8.57 15.22 -5.60
CA GLU A 58 8.24 16.55 -5.14
C GLU A 58 9.48 17.45 -5.10
N ARG A 59 10.61 16.89 -4.67
CA ARG A 59 11.86 17.64 -4.63
C ARG A 59 12.36 18.03 -6.02
N LYS A 60 12.08 17.20 -7.01
CA LYS A 60 12.50 17.47 -8.39
C LYS A 60 11.60 18.47 -9.09
N SER A 61 10.51 18.85 -8.48
CA SER A 61 9.53 19.74 -9.10
C SER A 61 9.92 21.21 -9.11
N TYR A 62 11.11 21.54 -8.77
CA TYR A 62 11.58 22.91 -8.83
C TYR A 62 11.92 23.32 -10.23
#